data_dacb386236a26f2a61990c398bfb5f2e
#
_entry.id   dacb386236a26f2a61990c398bfb5f2e
#
_cell.length_a   1.000
_cell.length_b   1.000
_cell.length_c   1.000
_cell.angle_alpha   90.00
_cell.angle_beta   90.00
_cell.angle_gamma   90.00
#
_symmetry.space_group_name_H-M   'P 1'
#
loop_
_entity.id
_entity.type
_entity.pdbx_description
1 polymer ?
#
loop_
_entity_poly.entity_id
_entity_poly.type
_entity_poly.pdbx_seq_one_letter_code
_entity_poly.pdbx_strand_id
1 'polypeptide(L)'
;MANGPFKRLVREIHRKSLWQVLGIYAVASWAVLSGVGTLGDALNLPDWFPSLALALLIVGLPVVLAAAFIQDGGQDRVDGDLDLLPDPTDAAKGSVSGLFTRRNALGFVGAFVLLGFVGIGWGLFGGGISGTTDDEPTIERSVAVLPFVNMSGDSNNEYFSDGITEELLNALAQLPDLRVPGRTSSFAFKDGGLTIRQIADTLDVAHILEGSVRRQGNTVLITAQLIDAQTDAHLWSDTFERELTDIFAIQREIASAIADQLQVSLSGAEQARLVGEGTASTEAYEAYLRGRYFWNQRTEKSIRTAISEFQRAVDLDSNYAEAYSGLADSYLILDNYVFRTMPDYGTNSELGLAAAQRATSLRPDLGMAHASLGFGLWMVGDWENAVRELERAIELNPGYAIGHMWRAWVLSSTGRASEAVGSAQRALELDPVSRVISLVLGEVFLFATQMEEAIERLQKTIDLAPEWANPWHDLGHALLIEGRYEEGLEAWLNYARLANLDVAIQTAAYQAMVRYRETGNPNTFPDHDENPRGQIVMYAESGQPDRAIELFEALIRSGAYGWAGSTHSLPFGDLLSDDSRYQALLEEAGITW
;
A
#
# COMPACT_ATOMS: atom_id res chain seq x y z
N MET A 1 -15.20 34.00 -36.12
CA MET A 1 -14.14 33.07 -35.67
C MET A 1 -13.20 33.85 -34.77
N ALA A 2 -13.31 33.62 -33.49
CA ALA A 2 -12.66 34.42 -32.46
C ALA A 2 -11.14 34.17 -32.44
N ASN A 3 -10.36 35.25 -32.68
CA ASN A 3 -8.93 35.23 -32.46
C ASN A 3 -8.67 35.32 -30.94
N GLY A 4 -8.44 34.22 -30.30
CA GLY A 4 -8.14 34.13 -28.87
C GLY A 4 -6.82 34.87 -28.50
N PRO A 5 -6.69 35.32 -27.25
CA PRO A 5 -5.52 36.10 -26.76
C PRO A 5 -4.19 35.36 -26.98
N PHE A 6 -4.17 34.06 -27.01
CA PHE A 6 -2.99 33.22 -27.26
C PHE A 6 -2.41 33.40 -28.68
N LYS A 7 -3.27 33.49 -29.72
CA LYS A 7 -2.80 33.73 -31.11
C LYS A 7 -2.25 35.14 -31.33
N ARG A 8 -2.68 36.13 -30.53
CA ARG A 8 -2.09 37.46 -30.53
C ARG A 8 -0.71 37.46 -29.88
N LEU A 9 -0.57 36.78 -28.74
CA LEU A 9 0.70 36.63 -28.03
C LEU A 9 1.75 35.93 -28.91
N VAL A 10 1.40 34.81 -29.56
CA VAL A 10 2.30 34.09 -30.46
C VAL A 10 2.72 34.92 -31.67
N ARG A 11 1.82 35.75 -32.22
CA ARG A 11 2.14 36.64 -33.35
C ARG A 11 3.03 37.82 -32.95
N GLU A 12 2.91 38.32 -31.72
CA GLU A 12 3.72 39.39 -31.16
C GLU A 12 5.13 38.90 -30.79
N ILE A 13 5.25 37.66 -30.26
CA ILE A 13 6.51 36.95 -30.03
C ILE A 13 7.27 36.72 -31.35
N HIS A 14 6.57 36.36 -32.44
CA HIS A 14 7.18 36.12 -33.76
C HIS A 14 7.71 37.39 -34.42
N ARG A 15 7.14 38.56 -34.09
CA ARG A 15 7.51 39.87 -34.71
C ARG A 15 8.71 40.54 -34.04
N LYS A 16 9.11 40.09 -32.82
CA LYS A 16 10.10 40.79 -31.98
C LYS A 16 11.39 39.99 -31.73
N SER A 17 11.86 39.14 -32.64
CA SER A 17 13.10 38.31 -32.45
C SER A 17 13.22 37.57 -31.11
N LEU A 18 12.16 37.55 -30.32
CA LEU A 18 12.13 36.85 -29.02
C LEU A 18 12.40 35.34 -29.16
N TRP A 19 12.12 34.72 -30.32
CA TRP A 19 12.47 33.35 -30.63
C TRP A 19 13.97 33.09 -30.65
N GLN A 20 14.77 34.08 -31.07
CA GLN A 20 16.24 33.95 -31.05
C GLN A 20 16.77 33.97 -29.62
N VAL A 21 16.22 34.83 -28.77
CA VAL A 21 16.56 34.92 -27.35
C VAL A 21 16.16 33.61 -26.62
N LEU A 22 14.98 33.07 -26.91
CA LEU A 22 14.48 31.82 -26.34
C LEU A 22 15.34 30.63 -26.79
N GLY A 23 15.75 30.57 -28.05
CA GLY A 23 16.64 29.55 -28.61
C GLY A 23 18.03 29.59 -27.98
N ILE A 24 18.62 30.77 -27.84
CA ILE A 24 19.94 30.95 -27.18
C ILE A 24 19.85 30.54 -25.70
N TYR A 25 18.77 30.95 -25.02
CA TYR A 25 18.56 30.58 -23.61
C TYR A 25 18.42 29.05 -23.43
N ALA A 26 17.65 28.38 -24.29
CA ALA A 26 17.46 26.94 -24.23
C ALA A 26 18.78 26.17 -24.45
N VAL A 27 19.59 26.59 -25.45
CA VAL A 27 20.90 26.00 -25.73
C VAL A 27 21.88 26.24 -24.57
N ALA A 28 21.92 27.44 -24.01
CA ALA A 28 22.77 27.79 -22.89
C ALA A 28 22.35 27.01 -21.61
N SER A 29 21.04 26.92 -21.37
CA SER A 29 20.50 26.16 -20.23
C SER A 29 20.82 24.67 -20.35
N TRP A 30 20.71 24.10 -21.56
CA TRP A 30 21.11 22.71 -21.78
C TRP A 30 22.61 22.46 -21.55
N ALA A 31 23.45 23.36 -22.02
CA ALA A 31 24.90 23.29 -21.80
C ALA A 31 25.27 23.39 -20.31
N VAL A 32 24.60 24.29 -19.56
CA VAL A 32 24.80 24.40 -18.11
C VAL A 32 24.34 23.13 -17.37
N LEU A 33 23.16 22.59 -17.68
CA LEU A 33 22.67 21.37 -17.05
C LEU A 33 23.54 20.17 -17.38
N SER A 34 24.01 20.04 -18.62
CA SER A 34 24.95 18.96 -18.99
C SER A 34 26.31 19.12 -18.29
N GLY A 35 26.78 20.35 -18.09
CA GLY A 35 28.00 20.65 -17.35
C GLY A 35 27.85 20.39 -15.83
N VAL A 36 26.68 20.68 -15.27
CA VAL A 36 26.39 20.45 -13.83
C VAL A 36 26.40 18.95 -13.51
N GLY A 37 25.85 18.10 -14.38
CA GLY A 37 25.92 16.65 -14.20
C GLY A 37 27.38 16.12 -14.17
N THR A 38 28.19 16.47 -15.19
CA THR A 38 29.59 16.05 -15.30
C THR A 38 30.53 16.67 -14.23
N LEU A 39 30.25 17.88 -13.80
CA LEU A 39 31.05 18.56 -12.74
C LEU A 39 30.57 18.14 -11.35
N GLY A 40 29.31 17.76 -11.17
CA GLY A 40 28.76 17.24 -9.93
C GLY A 40 29.52 16.01 -9.46
N ASP A 41 29.70 15.05 -10.37
CA ASP A 41 30.45 13.82 -10.10
C ASP A 41 31.94 14.07 -9.90
N ALA A 42 32.53 15.02 -10.64
CA ALA A 42 33.95 15.30 -10.56
C ALA A 42 34.37 16.12 -9.31
N LEU A 43 33.45 16.89 -8.72
CA LEU A 43 33.69 17.77 -7.58
C LEU A 43 32.99 17.34 -6.30
N ASN A 44 32.35 16.14 -6.28
CA ASN A 44 31.56 15.63 -5.15
C ASN A 44 30.53 16.65 -4.63
N LEU A 45 29.79 17.27 -5.55
CA LEU A 45 28.74 18.23 -5.17
C LEU A 45 27.51 17.48 -4.63
N PRO A 46 26.79 18.05 -3.64
CA PRO A 46 25.62 17.40 -3.06
C PRO A 46 24.52 17.13 -4.10
N ASP A 47 23.75 16.05 -3.94
CA ASP A 47 22.69 15.58 -4.87
C ASP A 47 21.59 16.61 -5.17
N TRP A 48 21.38 17.58 -4.29
CA TRP A 48 20.44 18.68 -4.52
C TRP A 48 20.93 19.74 -5.50
N PHE A 49 22.23 19.76 -5.85
CA PHE A 49 22.85 20.80 -6.69
C PHE A 49 22.30 20.85 -8.12
N PRO A 50 22.08 19.73 -8.84
CA PRO A 50 21.44 19.73 -10.15
C PRO A 50 20.01 20.28 -10.11
N SER A 51 19.25 19.95 -9.07
CA SER A 51 17.88 20.44 -8.88
C SER A 51 17.84 21.94 -8.62
N LEU A 52 18.79 22.48 -7.86
CA LEU A 52 18.92 23.92 -7.66
C LEU A 52 19.31 24.63 -8.95
N ALA A 53 20.24 24.08 -9.75
CA ALA A 53 20.64 24.65 -11.03
C ALA A 53 19.44 24.73 -12.00
N LEU A 54 18.63 23.67 -12.05
CA LEU A 54 17.39 23.65 -12.83
C LEU A 54 16.39 24.72 -12.37
N ALA A 55 16.17 24.84 -11.06
CA ALA A 55 15.28 25.84 -10.47
C ALA A 55 15.74 27.29 -10.81
N LEU A 56 17.04 27.57 -10.75
CA LEU A 56 17.61 28.87 -11.10
C LEU A 56 17.45 29.17 -12.59
N LEU A 57 17.58 28.19 -13.48
CA LEU A 57 17.32 28.34 -14.91
C LEU A 57 15.83 28.63 -15.19
N ILE A 58 14.91 27.94 -14.51
CA ILE A 58 13.47 28.20 -14.68
C ILE A 58 13.11 29.62 -14.23
N VAL A 59 13.65 30.09 -13.11
CA VAL A 59 13.43 31.44 -12.59
C VAL A 59 14.14 32.49 -13.45
N GLY A 60 15.28 32.18 -14.07
CA GLY A 60 16.03 33.06 -14.95
C GLY A 60 15.33 33.35 -16.28
N LEU A 61 14.51 32.43 -16.78
CA LEU A 61 13.81 32.58 -18.06
C LEU A 61 12.90 33.83 -18.14
N PRO A 62 12.00 34.10 -17.17
CA PRO A 62 11.19 35.30 -17.16
C PRO A 62 12.03 36.59 -17.10
N VAL A 63 13.16 36.57 -16.40
CA VAL A 63 14.06 37.72 -16.26
C VAL A 63 14.74 38.06 -17.59
N VAL A 64 15.24 37.04 -18.30
CA VAL A 64 15.86 37.20 -19.63
C VAL A 64 14.84 37.66 -20.66
N LEU A 65 13.62 37.12 -20.65
CA LEU A 65 12.55 37.56 -21.54
C LEU A 65 12.11 39.02 -21.25
N ALA A 66 12.02 39.41 -19.99
CA ALA A 66 11.70 40.77 -19.60
C ALA A 66 12.80 41.76 -20.01
N ALA A 67 14.08 41.39 -19.85
CA ALA A 67 15.22 42.20 -20.31
C ALA A 67 15.24 42.39 -21.83
N ALA A 68 15.01 41.31 -22.59
CA ALA A 68 14.91 41.36 -24.05
C ALA A 68 13.73 42.25 -24.53
N PHE A 69 12.61 42.19 -23.82
CA PHE A 69 11.44 43.03 -24.13
C PHE A 69 11.70 44.54 -23.89
N ILE A 70 12.49 44.88 -22.87
CA ILE A 70 12.87 46.26 -22.54
C ILE A 70 13.88 46.84 -23.57
N GLN A 71 14.80 45.97 -24.04
CA GLN A 71 15.84 46.37 -24.99
C GLN A 71 15.27 46.67 -26.39
N ASP A 72 14.26 45.94 -26.84
CA ASP A 72 13.60 46.07 -28.13
C ASP A 72 12.64 47.30 -28.20
N GLY A 73 12.16 47.77 -27.05
CA GLY A 73 11.30 48.96 -26.94
C GLY A 73 12.04 50.31 -26.99
N GLY A 74 13.37 50.28 -27.09
CA GLY A 74 14.23 51.49 -27.09
C GLY A 74 14.67 51.99 -28.47
N GLN A 75 14.40 51.24 -29.55
CA GLN A 75 14.89 51.59 -30.89
C GLN A 75 13.87 52.28 -31.82
N ASP A 76 12.61 52.38 -31.44
CA ASP A 76 11.55 53.01 -32.28
C ASP A 76 11.22 54.49 -31.92
N ARG A 77 12.21 55.26 -31.44
CA ARG A 77 12.01 56.68 -31.18
C ARG A 77 13.18 57.57 -31.69
N VAL A 78 13.41 57.51 -32.98
CA VAL A 78 14.01 58.64 -33.73
C VAL A 78 13.47 58.53 -35.14
N ASP A 79 12.46 59.33 -35.49
CA ASP A 79 12.19 60.10 -36.66
C ASP A 79 10.70 60.46 -36.77
N GLY A 80 10.41 61.75 -36.87
CA GLY A 80 9.18 62.25 -37.48
C GLY A 80 8.26 63.15 -36.63
N ASP A 81 8.67 64.39 -36.49
CA ASP A 81 7.90 65.66 -36.63
C ASP A 81 6.43 65.80 -36.22
N LEU A 82 6.24 66.79 -35.32
CA LEU A 82 5.22 67.92 -35.28
C LEU A 82 3.80 67.66 -35.81
N ASP A 83 2.80 67.62 -34.96
CA ASP A 83 1.83 68.74 -34.78
C ASP A 83 0.58 68.35 -34.01
N LEU A 84 0.13 69.30 -33.18
CA LEU A 84 -1.23 69.54 -32.69
C LEU A 84 -1.80 68.84 -31.45
N LEU A 85 -2.05 69.72 -30.49
CA LEU A 85 -2.71 69.59 -29.18
C LEU A 85 -4.25 69.35 -29.28
N PRO A 86 -5.00 69.28 -28.16
CA PRO A 86 -5.56 68.08 -27.58
C PRO A 86 -7.09 68.09 -27.52
N ASP A 87 -7.72 66.98 -27.29
CA ASP A 87 -9.09 66.96 -26.77
C ASP A 87 -9.25 65.97 -25.65
N PRO A 88 -9.82 66.37 -24.53
CA PRO A 88 -9.90 65.53 -23.32
C PRO A 88 -11.29 64.92 -23.16
N THR A 89 -11.47 63.71 -23.57
CA THR A 89 -12.53 62.83 -23.05
C THR A 89 -12.23 61.42 -23.48
N ASP A 90 -11.73 60.57 -22.53
CA ASP A 90 -12.25 59.25 -22.28
C ASP A 90 -11.49 58.61 -21.12
N ALA A 91 -12.12 58.68 -19.99
CA ALA A 91 -11.77 57.87 -18.82
C ALA A 91 -12.23 56.43 -19.04
N ALA A 92 -11.43 55.52 -18.53
CA ALA A 92 -11.74 54.10 -18.35
C ALA A 92 -11.38 53.16 -19.50
N LYS A 93 -10.10 52.75 -19.52
CA LYS A 93 -9.72 51.35 -19.82
C LYS A 93 -8.43 51.04 -19.06
N GLY A 94 -8.54 50.30 -17.97
CA GLY A 94 -7.41 49.79 -17.20
C GLY A 94 -6.46 48.98 -18.07
N SER A 95 -5.32 49.54 -18.36
CA SER A 95 -4.23 48.90 -19.09
C SER A 95 -3.24 48.29 -18.08
N VAL A 96 -2.99 47.00 -18.19
CA VAL A 96 -1.99 46.24 -17.43
C VAL A 96 -0.53 46.71 -17.73
N SER A 97 -0.35 47.77 -18.50
CA SER A 97 0.96 48.33 -18.89
C SER A 97 1.68 49.10 -17.77
N GLY A 98 1.04 49.31 -16.61
CA GLY A 98 1.64 50.04 -15.49
C GLY A 98 2.57 49.24 -14.59
N LEU A 99 2.59 47.90 -14.71
CA LEU A 99 3.39 47.02 -13.83
C LEU A 99 4.86 46.88 -14.26
N PHE A 100 5.22 47.25 -15.49
CA PHE A 100 6.59 47.10 -16.03
C PHE A 100 7.20 48.44 -16.43
N THR A 101 7.43 49.33 -15.45
CA THR A 101 8.29 50.49 -15.65
C THR A 101 9.74 50.13 -15.29
N ARG A 102 10.73 50.79 -15.96
CA ARG A 102 12.18 50.62 -15.71
C ARG A 102 12.54 50.66 -14.21
N ARG A 103 11.77 51.37 -13.41
CA ARG A 103 11.96 51.56 -11.97
C ARG A 103 11.47 50.35 -11.17
N ASN A 104 10.43 49.67 -11.65
CA ASN A 104 9.89 48.47 -11.01
C ASN A 104 10.68 47.21 -11.41
N ALA A 105 11.20 47.13 -12.64
CA ALA A 105 12.06 46.02 -13.09
C ALA A 105 13.39 45.97 -12.31
N LEU A 106 14.00 47.11 -12.00
CA LEU A 106 15.18 47.16 -11.13
C LEU A 106 14.85 46.79 -9.67
N GLY A 107 13.63 47.11 -9.20
CA GLY A 107 13.15 46.69 -7.87
C GLY A 107 12.93 45.17 -7.76
N PHE A 108 12.41 44.55 -8.81
CA PHE A 108 12.23 43.08 -8.86
C PHE A 108 13.56 42.33 -8.93
N VAL A 109 14.53 42.81 -9.74
CA VAL A 109 15.88 42.21 -9.79
C VAL A 109 16.59 42.39 -8.45
N GLY A 110 16.47 43.55 -7.80
CA GLY A 110 17.04 43.79 -6.47
C GLY A 110 16.41 42.91 -5.38
N ALA A 111 15.08 42.71 -5.40
CA ALA A 111 14.37 41.84 -4.46
C ALA A 111 14.74 40.36 -4.64
N PHE A 112 14.92 39.88 -5.87
CA PHE A 112 15.33 38.49 -6.15
C PHE A 112 16.80 38.23 -5.78
N VAL A 113 17.69 39.21 -6.01
CA VAL A 113 19.09 39.12 -5.56
C VAL A 113 19.15 39.10 -4.03
N LEU A 114 18.36 39.91 -3.34
CA LEU A 114 18.26 39.93 -1.87
C LEU A 114 17.67 38.63 -1.33
N LEU A 115 16.64 38.07 -1.93
CA LEU A 115 16.07 36.75 -1.55
C LEU A 115 17.07 35.60 -1.81
N GLY A 116 17.83 35.68 -2.90
CA GLY A 116 18.93 34.76 -3.18
C GLY A 116 20.03 34.81 -2.11
N PHE A 117 20.44 36.02 -1.71
CA PHE A 117 21.43 36.21 -0.64
C PHE A 117 20.90 35.83 0.74
N VAL A 118 19.62 36.03 1.03
CA VAL A 118 18.98 35.57 2.28
C VAL A 118 18.88 34.06 2.28
N GLY A 119 18.57 33.42 1.16
CA GLY A 119 18.55 31.94 1.03
C GLY A 119 19.95 31.32 1.18
N ILE A 120 20.96 31.93 0.55
CA ILE A 120 22.38 31.52 0.71
C ILE A 120 22.90 31.84 2.12
N GLY A 121 22.54 32.99 2.68
CA GLY A 121 22.90 33.34 4.06
C GLY A 121 22.25 32.42 5.08
N TRP A 122 20.99 32.00 4.88
CA TRP A 122 20.35 31.04 5.77
C TRP A 122 20.90 29.62 5.60
N GLY A 123 21.31 29.22 4.38
CA GLY A 123 22.02 27.96 4.15
C GLY A 123 23.43 27.93 4.72
N LEU A 124 24.13 29.08 4.77
CA LEU A 124 25.51 29.18 5.27
C LEU A 124 25.59 29.58 6.75
N PHE A 125 24.62 30.29 7.31
CA PHE A 125 24.66 30.83 8.68
C PHE A 125 23.46 30.43 9.56
N GLY A 126 22.37 29.87 8.98
CA GLY A 126 21.18 29.38 9.70
C GLY A 126 21.32 27.94 10.20
N GLY A 127 22.39 27.26 9.86
CA GLY A 127 22.77 25.94 10.36
C GLY A 127 23.41 26.05 11.75
N GLY A 128 22.66 26.57 12.73
CA GLY A 128 23.07 26.59 14.12
C GLY A 128 22.72 25.29 14.82
N ILE A 129 23.74 24.49 15.14
CA ILE A 129 23.78 23.51 16.22
C ILE A 129 22.74 22.39 16.08
N SER A 130 22.93 21.50 15.13
CA SER A 130 22.70 20.08 15.33
C SER A 130 24.07 19.41 15.25
N GLY A 131 24.40 18.67 16.30
CA GLY A 131 25.70 18.03 16.44
C GLY A 131 26.01 17.21 15.19
N THR A 132 27.24 17.29 14.74
CA THR A 132 27.86 16.29 13.90
C THR A 132 27.81 14.97 14.66
N THR A 133 26.76 14.21 14.44
CA THR A 133 26.91 12.77 14.44
C THR A 133 27.73 12.48 13.19
N ASP A 134 28.92 11.92 13.36
CA ASP A 134 29.59 11.22 12.29
C ASP A 134 28.56 10.29 11.66
N ASP A 135 28.07 10.62 10.45
CA ASP A 135 27.37 9.67 9.62
C ASP A 135 28.42 8.62 9.19
N GLU A 136 28.69 7.66 10.08
CA GLU A 136 29.04 6.35 9.60
C GLU A 136 27.99 5.98 8.56
N PRO A 137 28.37 5.44 7.38
CA PRO A 137 27.42 5.04 6.38
C PRO A 137 26.38 4.15 7.08
N THR A 138 25.18 4.67 7.27
CA THR A 138 24.08 3.90 7.88
C THR A 138 23.87 2.73 6.95
N ILE A 139 24.33 1.55 7.37
CA ILE A 139 24.03 0.31 6.68
C ILE A 139 22.49 0.28 6.64
N GLU A 140 21.94 0.34 5.45
CA GLU A 140 20.51 0.31 5.28
C GLU A 140 20.02 -1.06 5.76
N ARG A 141 19.37 -1.09 6.93
CA ARG A 141 18.95 -2.32 7.61
C ARG A 141 17.69 -2.88 6.99
N SER A 142 17.84 -3.41 5.77
CA SER A 142 16.77 -4.04 5.03
C SER A 142 17.25 -5.30 4.33
N VAL A 143 16.45 -6.38 4.39
CA VAL A 143 16.77 -7.67 3.77
C VAL A 143 15.51 -8.36 3.26
N ALA A 144 15.51 -8.79 2.00
CA ALA A 144 14.48 -9.68 1.49
C ALA A 144 14.97 -11.13 1.56
N VAL A 145 14.11 -12.00 2.08
CA VAL A 145 14.38 -13.45 2.17
C VAL A 145 13.73 -14.11 0.95
N LEU A 146 14.53 -14.48 -0.04
CA LEU A 146 14.03 -15.16 -1.23
C LEU A 146 13.71 -16.64 -0.93
N PRO A 147 12.75 -17.24 -1.66
CA PRO A 147 12.42 -18.65 -1.50
C PRO A 147 13.64 -19.55 -1.68
N PHE A 148 13.95 -20.34 -0.66
CA PHE A 148 15.06 -21.29 -0.71
C PHE A 148 14.79 -22.41 -1.71
N VAL A 149 15.77 -22.70 -2.53
CA VAL A 149 15.65 -23.70 -3.59
C VAL A 149 15.57 -25.11 -3.00
N ASN A 150 14.55 -25.88 -3.37
CA ASN A 150 14.46 -27.28 -2.99
C ASN A 150 15.47 -28.14 -3.79
N MET A 151 16.51 -28.60 -3.13
CA MET A 151 17.54 -29.47 -3.69
C MET A 151 17.41 -30.94 -3.26
N SER A 152 16.24 -31.34 -2.73
CA SER A 152 16.00 -32.71 -2.23
C SER A 152 15.82 -33.76 -3.34
N GLY A 153 15.66 -33.36 -4.61
CA GLY A 153 15.37 -34.25 -5.72
C GLY A 153 13.92 -34.80 -5.73
N ASP A 154 13.07 -34.38 -4.79
CA ASP A 154 11.66 -34.71 -4.69
C ASP A 154 10.85 -33.43 -4.56
N SER A 155 9.98 -33.19 -5.53
CA SER A 155 9.08 -32.02 -5.54
C SER A 155 8.08 -32.02 -4.37
N ASN A 156 7.81 -33.17 -3.77
CA ASN A 156 6.97 -33.24 -2.57
C ASN A 156 7.59 -32.54 -1.36
N ASN A 157 8.88 -32.19 -1.38
CA ASN A 157 9.54 -31.42 -0.33
C ASN A 157 9.51 -29.89 -0.56
N GLU A 158 8.80 -29.41 -1.57
CA GLU A 158 8.68 -27.97 -1.87
C GLU A 158 8.07 -27.20 -0.69
N TYR A 159 7.00 -27.74 -0.07
CA TYR A 159 6.39 -27.15 1.11
C TYR A 159 7.38 -26.97 2.27
N PHE A 160 8.38 -27.84 2.36
CA PHE A 160 9.39 -27.78 3.41
C PHE A 160 10.37 -26.63 3.17
N SER A 161 10.89 -26.47 1.96
CA SER A 161 11.77 -25.36 1.60
C SER A 161 11.06 -24.01 1.72
N ASP A 162 9.81 -23.92 1.24
CA ASP A 162 8.97 -22.74 1.36
C ASP A 162 8.69 -22.40 2.83
N GLY A 163 8.40 -23.41 3.64
CA GLY A 163 8.14 -23.25 5.06
C GLY A 163 9.37 -22.74 5.84
N ILE A 164 10.55 -23.32 5.58
CA ILE A 164 11.81 -22.83 6.19
C ILE A 164 12.05 -21.36 5.82
N THR A 165 11.84 -20.99 4.56
CA THR A 165 11.99 -19.60 4.11
C THR A 165 11.02 -18.68 4.86
N GLU A 166 9.75 -19.06 4.99
CA GLU A 166 8.72 -18.29 5.68
C GLU A 166 9.04 -18.13 7.18
N GLU A 167 9.52 -19.18 7.84
CA GLU A 167 9.92 -19.10 9.24
C GLU A 167 11.13 -18.18 9.47
N LEU A 168 12.14 -18.22 8.58
CA LEU A 168 13.26 -17.29 8.62
C LEU A 168 12.81 -15.83 8.40
N LEU A 169 11.93 -15.61 7.43
CA LEU A 169 11.34 -14.30 7.18
C LEU A 169 10.60 -13.80 8.42
N ASN A 170 9.76 -14.64 9.03
CA ASN A 170 9.00 -14.29 10.23
C ASN A 170 9.92 -13.98 11.43
N ALA A 171 11.00 -14.74 11.60
CA ALA A 171 11.97 -14.50 12.66
C ALA A 171 12.67 -13.15 12.48
N LEU A 172 13.13 -12.82 11.27
CA LEU A 172 13.78 -11.55 10.96
C LEU A 172 12.80 -10.36 11.05
N ALA A 173 11.54 -10.53 10.66
CA ALA A 173 10.51 -9.49 10.74
C ALA A 173 10.13 -9.08 12.18
N GLN A 174 10.50 -9.89 13.20
CA GLN A 174 10.32 -9.52 14.60
C GLN A 174 11.35 -8.48 15.08
N LEU A 175 12.41 -8.23 14.32
CA LEU A 175 13.46 -7.27 14.67
C LEU A 175 13.01 -5.85 14.31
N PRO A 176 12.83 -4.95 15.30
CA PRO A 176 12.21 -3.65 15.07
C PRO A 176 13.04 -2.74 14.15
N ASP A 177 14.35 -2.89 14.16
CA ASP A 177 15.28 -2.08 13.38
C ASP A 177 15.65 -2.70 12.03
N LEU A 178 14.99 -3.79 11.63
CA LEU A 178 15.21 -4.49 10.38
C LEU A 178 13.94 -4.49 9.51
N ARG A 179 14.02 -3.90 8.33
CA ARG A 179 12.94 -3.98 7.36
C ARG A 179 13.04 -5.28 6.57
N VAL A 180 12.00 -6.10 6.67
CA VAL A 180 11.91 -7.40 5.98
C VAL A 180 10.61 -7.42 5.16
N PRO A 181 10.67 -7.41 3.82
CA PRO A 181 9.50 -7.57 2.98
C PRO A 181 8.74 -8.85 3.28
N GLY A 182 7.40 -8.75 3.25
CA GLY A 182 6.52 -9.85 3.56
C GLY A 182 6.65 -11.02 2.57
N ARG A 183 6.07 -12.16 2.97
CA ARG A 183 6.16 -13.41 2.21
C ARG A 183 5.68 -13.25 0.77
N THR A 184 4.54 -12.56 0.55
CA THR A 184 3.96 -12.46 -0.80
C THR A 184 4.92 -11.78 -1.75
N SER A 185 5.58 -10.71 -1.31
CA SER A 185 6.57 -9.98 -2.08
C SER A 185 7.84 -10.80 -2.34
N SER A 186 8.34 -11.48 -1.32
CA SER A 186 9.52 -12.33 -1.44
C SER A 186 9.28 -13.52 -2.41
N PHE A 187 8.11 -14.15 -2.32
CA PHE A 187 7.77 -15.32 -3.15
C PHE A 187 7.33 -14.98 -4.58
N ALA A 188 7.06 -13.72 -4.88
CA ALA A 188 6.79 -13.27 -6.25
C ALA A 188 7.98 -13.53 -7.21
N PHE A 189 9.17 -13.72 -6.68
CA PHE A 189 10.40 -13.97 -7.45
C PHE A 189 10.84 -15.43 -7.47
N LYS A 190 10.00 -16.36 -6.99
CA LYS A 190 10.34 -17.79 -6.88
C LYS A 190 10.76 -18.44 -8.19
N ASP A 191 10.11 -18.09 -9.28
CA ASP A 191 10.34 -18.70 -10.59
C ASP A 191 11.52 -18.09 -11.35
N GLY A 192 12.24 -17.13 -10.77
CA GLY A 192 13.43 -16.52 -11.33
C GLY A 192 13.15 -15.48 -12.43
N GLY A 193 14.20 -15.09 -13.15
CA GLY A 193 14.12 -14.19 -14.32
C GLY A 193 14.61 -12.77 -14.05
N LEU A 194 14.71 -12.34 -12.79
CA LEU A 194 15.31 -11.07 -12.42
C LEU A 194 16.66 -11.26 -11.73
N THR A 195 17.54 -10.28 -11.88
CA THR A 195 18.81 -10.23 -11.14
C THR A 195 18.57 -9.83 -9.69
N ILE A 196 19.52 -10.15 -8.79
CA ILE A 196 19.50 -9.77 -7.38
C ILE A 196 19.22 -8.26 -7.22
N ARG A 197 19.89 -7.42 -8.01
CA ARG A 197 19.67 -5.96 -8.01
C ARG A 197 18.25 -5.58 -8.39
N GLN A 198 17.69 -6.16 -9.46
CA GLN A 198 16.31 -5.87 -9.88
C GLN A 198 15.28 -6.27 -8.82
N ILE A 199 15.50 -7.40 -8.16
CA ILE A 199 14.64 -7.85 -7.04
C ILE A 199 14.74 -6.86 -5.89
N ALA A 200 15.97 -6.48 -5.51
CA ALA A 200 16.22 -5.54 -4.42
C ALA A 200 15.61 -4.16 -4.71
N ASP A 201 15.77 -3.64 -5.93
CA ASP A 201 15.15 -2.39 -6.38
C ASP A 201 13.61 -2.46 -6.31
N THR A 202 13.02 -3.61 -6.70
CA THR A 202 11.56 -3.80 -6.65
C THR A 202 11.02 -3.88 -5.22
N LEU A 203 11.77 -4.52 -4.31
CA LEU A 203 11.42 -4.69 -2.90
C LEU A 203 11.90 -3.53 -2.03
N ASP A 204 12.68 -2.62 -2.62
CA ASP A 204 13.32 -1.49 -1.94
C ASP A 204 14.15 -1.96 -0.73
N VAL A 205 15.08 -2.90 -0.95
CA VAL A 205 15.97 -3.46 0.09
C VAL A 205 17.43 -3.37 -0.32
N ALA A 206 18.30 -3.22 0.67
CA ALA A 206 19.75 -3.19 0.44
C ALA A 206 20.37 -4.60 0.33
N HIS A 207 19.73 -5.59 0.96
CA HIS A 207 20.31 -6.93 1.05
C HIS A 207 19.31 -8.00 0.63
N ILE A 208 19.85 -9.12 0.12
CA ILE A 208 19.09 -10.32 -0.23
C ILE A 208 19.65 -11.51 0.56
N LEU A 209 18.77 -12.23 1.22
CA LEU A 209 19.06 -13.56 1.80
C LEU A 209 18.49 -14.61 0.84
N GLU A 210 19.35 -15.42 0.27
CA GLU A 210 18.96 -16.55 -0.56
C GLU A 210 19.56 -17.85 -0.04
N GLY A 211 19.08 -18.99 -0.53
CA GLY A 211 19.61 -20.25 -0.08
C GLY A 211 19.00 -21.48 -0.76
N SER A 212 19.36 -22.63 -0.22
CA SER A 212 18.81 -23.91 -0.65
C SER A 212 18.59 -24.85 0.54
N VAL A 213 17.61 -25.72 0.39
CA VAL A 213 17.27 -26.77 1.37
C VAL A 213 17.35 -28.13 0.68
N ARG A 214 18.10 -29.04 1.27
CA ARG A 214 18.12 -30.46 0.88
C ARG A 214 17.73 -31.32 2.06
N ARG A 215 16.67 -32.08 1.88
CA ARG A 215 16.22 -33.05 2.88
C ARG A 215 16.52 -34.47 2.40
N GLN A 216 17.10 -35.28 3.28
CA GLN A 216 17.34 -36.69 3.04
C GLN A 216 16.95 -37.51 4.30
N GLY A 217 15.75 -38.05 4.28
CA GLY A 217 15.18 -38.69 5.48
C GLY A 217 14.98 -37.66 6.60
N ASN A 218 15.65 -37.88 7.73
CA ASN A 218 15.62 -36.97 8.90
C ASN A 218 16.75 -35.93 8.91
N THR A 219 17.67 -35.97 7.95
CA THR A 219 18.77 -34.99 7.86
C THR A 219 18.37 -33.87 6.92
N VAL A 220 18.62 -32.64 7.36
CA VAL A 220 18.40 -31.41 6.59
C VAL A 220 19.73 -30.68 6.41
N LEU A 221 20.04 -30.32 5.16
CA LEU A 221 21.16 -29.48 4.78
C LEU A 221 20.59 -28.15 4.27
N ILE A 222 20.91 -27.06 4.96
CA ILE A 222 20.49 -25.71 4.59
C ILE A 222 21.75 -24.91 4.26
N THR A 223 21.83 -24.35 3.07
CA THR A 223 22.83 -23.34 2.71
C THR A 223 22.12 -22.00 2.63
N ALA A 224 22.67 -20.99 3.31
CA ALA A 224 22.13 -19.64 3.29
C ALA A 224 23.26 -18.65 3.02
N GLN A 225 22.95 -17.57 2.29
CA GLN A 225 23.92 -16.52 1.97
C GLN A 225 23.24 -15.15 1.92
N LEU A 226 23.91 -14.17 2.53
CA LEU A 226 23.51 -12.77 2.53
C LEU A 226 24.33 -12.02 1.50
N ILE A 227 23.66 -11.29 0.62
CA ILE A 227 24.23 -10.60 -0.52
C ILE A 227 23.91 -9.12 -0.41
N ASP A 228 24.91 -8.26 -0.58
CA ASP A 228 24.71 -6.83 -0.81
C ASP A 228 24.19 -6.63 -2.24
N ALA A 229 22.99 -6.10 -2.39
CA ALA A 229 22.31 -6.02 -3.67
C ALA A 229 22.91 -4.97 -4.63
N GLN A 230 23.66 -3.99 -4.12
CA GLN A 230 24.30 -2.97 -4.95
C GLN A 230 25.59 -3.47 -5.58
N THR A 231 26.38 -4.20 -4.78
CA THR A 231 27.71 -4.66 -5.18
C THR A 231 27.77 -6.10 -5.65
N ASP A 232 26.69 -6.86 -5.43
CA ASP A 232 26.60 -8.32 -5.66
C ASP A 232 27.64 -9.09 -4.82
N ALA A 233 28.07 -8.51 -3.70
CA ALA A 233 29.06 -9.10 -2.81
C ALA A 233 28.40 -9.99 -1.76
N HIS A 234 28.94 -11.19 -1.57
CA HIS A 234 28.53 -12.07 -0.49
C HIS A 234 29.08 -11.54 0.85
N LEU A 235 28.22 -11.03 1.71
CA LEU A 235 28.56 -10.53 3.04
C LEU A 235 28.74 -11.67 4.03
N TRP A 236 27.93 -12.73 3.86
CA TRP A 236 27.97 -13.91 4.70
C TRP A 236 27.45 -15.13 3.92
N SER A 237 28.00 -16.31 4.20
CA SER A 237 27.50 -17.60 3.69
C SER A 237 27.86 -18.69 4.68
N ASP A 238 26.92 -19.58 4.96
CA ASP A 238 27.14 -20.75 5.81
C ASP A 238 26.29 -21.94 5.37
N THR A 239 26.66 -23.13 5.86
CA THR A 239 25.97 -24.38 5.56
C THR A 239 25.74 -25.17 6.84
N PHE A 240 24.48 -25.50 7.10
CA PHE A 240 24.02 -26.20 8.30
C PHE A 240 23.56 -27.60 7.95
N GLU A 241 24.23 -28.61 8.50
CA GLU A 241 23.80 -30.01 8.38
C GLU A 241 23.40 -30.51 9.77
N ARG A 242 22.12 -30.81 9.97
CA ARG A 242 21.53 -31.20 11.26
C ARG A 242 20.41 -32.20 11.06
N GLU A 243 19.98 -32.80 12.15
CA GLU A 243 18.72 -33.52 12.17
C GLU A 243 17.50 -32.57 12.19
N LEU A 244 16.37 -33.02 11.67
CA LEU A 244 15.14 -32.22 11.60
C LEU A 244 14.65 -31.77 12.99
N THR A 245 14.97 -32.52 14.04
CA THR A 245 14.73 -32.14 15.44
C THR A 245 15.40 -30.84 15.85
N ASP A 246 16.50 -30.46 15.18
CA ASP A 246 17.30 -29.28 15.49
C ASP A 246 16.98 -28.07 14.59
N ILE A 247 15.88 -28.14 13.81
CA ILE A 247 15.56 -27.15 12.78
C ILE A 247 15.40 -25.74 13.35
N PHE A 248 14.79 -25.59 14.52
CA PHE A 248 14.64 -24.29 15.19
C PHE A 248 15.98 -23.71 15.64
N ALA A 249 16.97 -24.55 15.97
CA ALA A 249 18.32 -24.09 16.26
C ALA A 249 19.01 -23.50 15.02
N ILE A 250 18.84 -24.13 13.84
CA ILE A 250 19.36 -23.63 12.58
C ILE A 250 18.74 -22.27 12.24
N GLN A 251 17.42 -22.15 12.36
CA GLN A 251 16.70 -20.89 12.08
C GLN A 251 17.22 -19.74 12.96
N ARG A 252 17.46 -20.01 14.25
CA ARG A 252 18.06 -19.05 15.18
C ARG A 252 19.47 -18.66 14.78
N GLU A 253 20.31 -19.65 14.45
CA GLU A 253 21.70 -19.41 14.04
C GLU A 253 21.75 -18.50 12.80
N ILE A 254 20.90 -18.78 11.79
CA ILE A 254 20.81 -17.96 10.58
C ILE A 254 20.32 -16.55 10.92
N ALA A 255 19.20 -16.41 11.65
CA ALA A 255 18.62 -15.11 11.99
C ALA A 255 19.59 -14.26 12.83
N SER A 256 20.30 -14.86 13.78
CA SER A 256 21.31 -14.17 14.58
C SER A 256 22.51 -13.74 13.73
N ALA A 257 23.00 -14.59 12.82
CA ALA A 257 24.09 -14.24 11.92
C ALA A 257 23.74 -13.07 10.99
N ILE A 258 22.50 -13.04 10.47
CA ILE A 258 22.01 -11.93 9.65
C ILE A 258 21.92 -10.63 10.48
N ALA A 259 21.35 -10.69 11.69
CA ALA A 259 21.29 -9.54 12.59
C ALA A 259 22.68 -8.98 12.90
N ASP A 260 23.66 -9.84 13.17
CA ASP A 260 25.05 -9.46 13.42
C ASP A 260 25.70 -8.80 12.19
N GLN A 261 25.51 -9.37 10.98
CA GLN A 261 26.04 -8.82 9.74
C GLN A 261 25.45 -7.44 9.41
N LEU A 262 24.16 -7.26 9.70
CA LEU A 262 23.44 -6.00 9.46
C LEU A 262 23.55 -5.03 10.66
N GLN A 263 24.37 -5.34 11.66
CA GLN A 263 24.61 -4.53 12.87
C GLN A 263 23.30 -4.17 13.60
N VAL A 264 22.32 -5.09 13.59
CA VAL A 264 21.09 -4.97 14.35
C VAL A 264 21.38 -5.36 15.80
N SER A 265 21.26 -4.41 16.72
CA SER A 265 21.47 -4.68 18.14
C SER A 265 20.26 -5.40 18.73
N LEU A 266 20.43 -6.63 19.16
CA LEU A 266 19.37 -7.43 19.80
C LEU A 266 19.37 -7.21 21.31
N SER A 267 18.22 -6.81 21.87
CA SER A 267 17.98 -6.91 23.31
C SER A 267 17.87 -8.38 23.74
N GLY A 268 18.08 -8.65 25.03
CA GLY A 268 17.91 -10.01 25.55
C GLY A 268 16.49 -10.55 25.34
N ALA A 269 15.47 -9.70 25.32
CA ALA A 269 14.08 -10.06 25.05
C ALA A 269 13.84 -10.40 23.57
N GLU A 270 14.46 -9.69 22.63
CA GLU A 270 14.40 -9.97 21.20
C GLU A 270 15.15 -11.25 20.85
N GLN A 271 16.33 -11.43 21.45
CA GLN A 271 17.10 -12.66 21.29
C GLN A 271 16.33 -13.89 21.82
N ALA A 272 15.61 -13.76 22.95
CA ALA A 272 14.75 -14.82 23.47
C ALA A 272 13.54 -15.12 22.56
N ARG A 273 12.99 -14.12 21.89
CA ARG A 273 11.88 -14.28 20.92
C ARG A 273 12.30 -14.96 19.64
N LEU A 274 13.49 -14.64 19.10
CA LEU A 274 14.07 -15.37 17.97
C LEU A 274 14.25 -16.88 18.27
N VAL A 275 14.25 -17.23 19.51
CA VAL A 275 14.42 -18.59 20.05
C VAL A 275 13.12 -19.38 20.15
N GLY A 276 12.01 -18.94 19.58
CA GLY A 276 10.73 -19.65 19.69
C GLY A 276 10.91 -21.17 19.81
N GLU A 277 10.38 -21.78 20.89
CA GLU A 277 10.62 -23.21 21.16
C GLU A 277 9.91 -24.12 20.14
N GLY A 278 8.94 -23.58 19.36
CA GLY A 278 8.19 -24.34 18.37
C GLY A 278 7.57 -25.59 18.97
N THR A 279 7.78 -26.72 18.32
CA THR A 279 7.36 -28.04 18.78
C THR A 279 8.53 -29.02 18.81
N ALA A 280 8.54 -29.94 19.79
CA ALA A 280 9.49 -31.05 19.82
C ALA A 280 9.09 -32.19 18.86
N SER A 281 7.86 -32.19 18.32
CA SER A 281 7.36 -33.19 17.38
C SER A 281 7.69 -32.80 15.95
N THR A 282 8.58 -33.53 15.29
CA THR A 282 8.89 -33.34 13.87
C THR A 282 7.67 -33.53 12.98
N GLU A 283 6.79 -34.44 13.32
CA GLU A 283 5.56 -34.71 12.59
C GLU A 283 4.55 -33.54 12.73
N ALA A 284 4.47 -32.91 13.93
CA ALA A 284 3.65 -31.72 14.14
C ALA A 284 4.21 -30.53 13.35
N TYR A 285 5.52 -30.36 13.35
CA TYR A 285 6.19 -29.31 12.56
C TYR A 285 5.94 -29.48 11.06
N GLU A 286 6.09 -30.69 10.53
CA GLU A 286 5.81 -30.96 9.12
C GLU A 286 4.34 -30.71 8.75
N ALA A 287 3.41 -31.09 9.62
CA ALA A 287 1.99 -30.80 9.41
C ALA A 287 1.72 -29.28 9.42
N TYR A 288 2.33 -28.54 10.33
CA TYR A 288 2.27 -27.08 10.37
C TYR A 288 2.79 -26.44 9.08
N LEU A 289 3.98 -26.83 8.59
CA LEU A 289 4.54 -26.30 7.33
C LEU A 289 3.64 -26.61 6.14
N ARG A 290 3.03 -27.81 6.07
CA ARG A 290 2.02 -28.11 5.04
C ARG A 290 0.79 -27.23 5.17
N GLY A 291 0.32 -27.02 6.38
CA GLY A 291 -0.77 -26.07 6.66
C GLY A 291 -0.46 -24.67 6.11
N ARG A 292 0.73 -24.14 6.40
CA ARG A 292 1.20 -22.83 5.88
C ARG A 292 1.26 -22.83 4.35
N TYR A 293 1.82 -23.85 3.75
CA TYR A 293 1.92 -23.98 2.29
C TYR A 293 0.54 -23.93 1.61
N PHE A 294 -0.45 -24.67 2.13
CA PHE A 294 -1.82 -24.66 1.59
C PHE A 294 -2.55 -23.36 1.90
N TRP A 295 -2.37 -22.77 3.08
CA TRP A 295 -2.97 -21.50 3.45
C TRP A 295 -2.54 -20.36 2.50
N ASN A 296 -1.29 -20.35 2.08
CA ASN A 296 -0.74 -19.34 1.18
C ASN A 296 -1.27 -19.43 -0.27
N GLN A 297 -1.84 -20.56 -0.69
CA GLN A 297 -2.45 -20.71 -2.03
C GLN A 297 -3.77 -19.96 -2.19
N ARG A 298 -4.41 -19.57 -1.09
CA ARG A 298 -5.59 -18.68 -1.06
C ARG A 298 -6.75 -19.13 -1.96
N THR A 299 -7.09 -20.42 -1.98
CA THR A 299 -8.32 -20.97 -2.57
C THR A 299 -9.14 -21.67 -1.49
N GLU A 300 -10.47 -21.75 -1.65
CA GLU A 300 -11.32 -22.47 -0.69
C GLU A 300 -10.80 -23.90 -0.42
N LYS A 301 -10.47 -24.64 -1.48
CA LYS A 301 -9.95 -26.00 -1.37
C LYS A 301 -8.65 -26.04 -0.56
N SER A 302 -7.73 -25.14 -0.83
CA SER A 302 -6.44 -25.12 -0.14
C SER A 302 -6.59 -24.70 1.32
N ILE A 303 -7.49 -23.76 1.64
CA ILE A 303 -7.78 -23.36 3.03
C ILE A 303 -8.37 -24.53 3.82
N ARG A 304 -9.30 -25.30 3.25
CA ARG A 304 -9.83 -26.52 3.89
C ARG A 304 -8.74 -27.58 4.13
N THR A 305 -7.78 -27.69 3.20
CA THR A 305 -6.62 -28.57 3.38
C THR A 305 -5.71 -28.04 4.50
N ALA A 306 -5.47 -26.71 4.54
CA ALA A 306 -4.70 -26.08 5.61
C ALA A 306 -5.31 -26.33 6.99
N ILE A 307 -6.63 -26.20 7.15
CA ILE A 307 -7.35 -26.56 8.38
C ILE A 307 -7.04 -28.00 8.79
N SER A 308 -7.10 -28.95 7.85
CA SER A 308 -6.83 -30.36 8.14
C SER A 308 -5.38 -30.59 8.59
N GLU A 309 -4.41 -29.93 7.97
CA GLU A 309 -2.99 -30.08 8.33
C GLU A 309 -2.67 -29.37 9.66
N PHE A 310 -3.22 -28.18 9.93
CA PHE A 310 -3.06 -27.52 11.23
C PHE A 310 -3.76 -28.30 12.35
N GLN A 311 -4.95 -28.86 12.10
CA GLN A 311 -5.62 -29.73 13.07
C GLN A 311 -4.74 -30.95 13.39
N ARG A 312 -4.14 -31.57 12.38
CA ARG A 312 -3.19 -32.64 12.57
C ARG A 312 -1.98 -32.20 13.40
N ALA A 313 -1.46 -31.00 13.19
CA ALA A 313 -0.34 -30.48 13.96
C ALA A 313 -0.68 -30.34 15.45
N VAL A 314 -1.86 -29.78 15.78
CA VAL A 314 -2.29 -29.61 17.18
C VAL A 314 -2.73 -30.94 17.82
N ASP A 315 -3.16 -31.93 17.06
CA ASP A 315 -3.44 -33.29 17.54
C ASP A 315 -2.13 -34.01 17.91
N LEU A 316 -1.04 -33.78 17.18
CA LEU A 316 0.29 -34.34 17.44
C LEU A 316 1.02 -33.60 18.57
N ASP A 317 0.80 -32.29 18.71
CA ASP A 317 1.32 -31.49 19.81
C ASP A 317 0.29 -30.42 20.24
N SER A 318 -0.43 -30.71 21.30
CA SER A 318 -1.48 -29.82 21.84
C SER A 318 -0.97 -28.53 22.48
N ASN A 319 0.35 -28.31 22.53
CA ASN A 319 0.98 -27.07 23.00
C ASN A 319 1.62 -26.25 21.87
N TYR A 320 1.42 -26.64 20.63
CA TYR A 320 1.99 -25.96 19.47
C TYR A 320 1.20 -24.69 19.11
N ALA A 321 1.58 -23.54 19.68
CA ALA A 321 0.87 -22.28 19.57
C ALA A 321 0.77 -21.76 18.12
N GLU A 322 1.85 -21.89 17.33
CA GLU A 322 1.89 -21.46 15.94
C GLU A 322 0.90 -22.24 15.07
N ALA A 323 0.72 -23.53 15.36
CA ALA A 323 -0.26 -24.36 14.65
C ALA A 323 -1.70 -23.95 15.00
N TYR A 324 -1.98 -23.59 16.26
CA TYR A 324 -3.26 -23.01 16.65
C TYR A 324 -3.52 -21.66 15.98
N SER A 325 -2.50 -20.80 15.84
CA SER A 325 -2.63 -19.54 15.11
C SER A 325 -2.93 -19.77 13.62
N GLY A 326 -2.23 -20.72 12.97
CA GLY A 326 -2.52 -21.10 11.58
C GLY A 326 -3.91 -21.71 11.39
N LEU A 327 -4.38 -22.49 12.36
CA LEU A 327 -5.74 -23.03 12.39
C LEU A 327 -6.79 -21.92 12.51
N ALA A 328 -6.54 -20.95 13.42
CA ALA A 328 -7.38 -19.77 13.57
C ALA A 328 -7.49 -18.97 12.28
N ASP A 329 -6.35 -18.61 11.70
CA ASP A 329 -6.29 -17.86 10.43
C ASP A 329 -7.07 -18.57 9.33
N SER A 330 -6.96 -19.90 9.27
CA SER A 330 -7.62 -20.71 8.24
C SER A 330 -9.14 -20.71 8.39
N TYR A 331 -9.64 -20.85 9.62
CA TYR A 331 -11.08 -20.77 9.87
C TYR A 331 -11.61 -19.36 9.60
N LEU A 332 -10.95 -18.32 10.09
CA LEU A 332 -11.39 -16.93 9.95
C LEU A 332 -11.45 -16.48 8.49
N ILE A 333 -10.48 -16.89 7.66
CA ILE A 333 -10.51 -16.50 6.24
C ILE A 333 -11.40 -17.41 5.39
N LEU A 334 -11.75 -18.63 5.85
CA LEU A 334 -12.63 -19.53 5.11
C LEU A 334 -14.00 -18.90 4.87
N ASP A 335 -14.50 -18.11 5.81
CA ASP A 335 -15.77 -17.41 5.69
C ASP A 335 -15.81 -16.49 4.47
N ASN A 336 -14.69 -15.88 4.07
CA ASN A 336 -14.60 -15.04 2.86
C ASN A 336 -14.88 -15.84 1.56
N TYR A 337 -14.55 -17.14 1.55
CA TYR A 337 -14.76 -17.99 0.37
C TYR A 337 -16.15 -18.62 0.32
N VAL A 338 -16.78 -18.81 1.47
CA VAL A 338 -18.07 -19.54 1.59
C VAL A 338 -19.25 -18.62 1.89
N PHE A 339 -19.02 -17.31 2.01
CA PHE A 339 -20.01 -16.30 2.37
C PHE A 339 -21.31 -16.34 1.52
N ARG A 340 -21.20 -16.79 0.26
CA ARG A 340 -22.36 -16.91 -0.66
C ARG A 340 -23.29 -18.10 -0.40
N THR A 341 -22.81 -19.14 0.28
CA THR A 341 -23.47 -20.45 0.28
C THR A 341 -23.82 -20.99 1.67
N MET A 342 -23.48 -20.25 2.76
CA MET A 342 -23.58 -20.80 4.10
C MET A 342 -24.81 -20.34 4.89
N PRO A 343 -25.64 -21.33 5.36
CA PRO A 343 -26.62 -21.06 6.40
C PRO A 343 -26.02 -20.88 7.81
N ASP A 344 -24.76 -21.32 8.02
CA ASP A 344 -24.07 -21.35 9.32
C ASP A 344 -22.82 -20.44 9.32
N TYR A 345 -22.97 -19.20 8.85
CA TYR A 345 -21.96 -18.16 8.99
C TYR A 345 -21.75 -17.92 10.50
N GLY A 346 -20.56 -17.88 10.99
CA GLY A 346 -20.28 -17.71 12.43
C GLY A 346 -19.66 -18.96 13.06
N THR A 347 -19.96 -20.17 12.58
CA THR A 347 -19.32 -21.39 13.12
C THR A 347 -17.80 -21.38 12.90
N ASN A 348 -17.33 -20.97 11.71
CA ASN A 348 -15.89 -20.85 11.44
C ASN A 348 -15.26 -19.72 12.25
N SER A 349 -15.96 -18.59 12.41
CA SER A 349 -15.50 -17.46 13.23
C SER A 349 -15.34 -17.87 14.69
N GLU A 350 -16.28 -18.65 15.26
CA GLU A 350 -16.18 -19.17 16.63
C GLU A 350 -15.02 -20.16 16.78
N LEU A 351 -14.85 -21.10 15.84
CA LEU A 351 -13.73 -22.05 15.83
C LEU A 351 -12.39 -21.33 15.68
N GLY A 352 -12.30 -20.36 14.81
CA GLY A 352 -11.12 -19.53 14.62
C GLY A 352 -10.77 -18.74 15.87
N LEU A 353 -11.76 -18.08 16.49
CA LEU A 353 -11.59 -17.36 17.75
C LEU A 353 -11.10 -18.28 18.87
N ALA A 354 -11.70 -19.45 19.03
CA ALA A 354 -11.28 -20.43 20.05
C ALA A 354 -9.84 -20.89 19.84
N ALA A 355 -9.44 -21.16 18.59
CA ALA A 355 -8.07 -21.51 18.24
C ALA A 355 -7.09 -20.36 18.54
N ALA A 356 -7.43 -19.10 18.19
CA ALA A 356 -6.62 -17.92 18.50
C ALA A 356 -6.44 -17.70 20.01
N GLN A 357 -7.52 -17.85 20.79
CA GLN A 357 -7.47 -17.80 22.26
C GLN A 357 -6.54 -18.90 22.83
N ARG A 358 -6.57 -20.09 22.26
CA ARG A 358 -5.67 -21.15 22.65
C ARG A 358 -4.22 -20.81 22.33
N ALA A 359 -3.93 -20.28 21.12
CA ALA A 359 -2.60 -19.85 20.71
C ALA A 359 -2.02 -18.80 21.66
N THR A 360 -2.78 -17.73 21.96
CA THR A 360 -2.35 -16.66 22.88
C THR A 360 -2.19 -17.14 24.33
N SER A 361 -3.00 -18.12 24.77
CA SER A 361 -2.84 -18.72 26.10
C SER A 361 -1.57 -19.55 26.23
N LEU A 362 -1.13 -20.21 25.14
CA LEU A 362 0.11 -20.99 25.08
C LEU A 362 1.34 -20.10 24.95
N ARG A 363 1.27 -19.09 24.10
CA ARG A 363 2.36 -18.16 23.79
C ARG A 363 1.87 -16.71 23.82
N PRO A 364 1.84 -16.05 25.01
CA PRO A 364 1.39 -14.65 25.14
C PRO A 364 2.33 -13.62 24.47
N ASP A 365 3.49 -14.02 24.01
CA ASP A 365 4.49 -13.23 23.30
C ASP A 365 4.48 -13.47 21.78
N LEU A 366 3.56 -14.29 21.26
CA LEU A 366 3.47 -14.62 19.84
C LEU A 366 2.59 -13.59 19.10
N GLY A 367 3.22 -12.64 18.38
CA GLY A 367 2.52 -11.57 17.69
C GLY A 367 1.46 -12.06 16.68
N MET A 368 1.74 -13.12 15.93
CA MET A 368 0.75 -13.70 14.99
C MET A 368 -0.49 -14.25 15.72
N ALA A 369 -0.36 -14.80 16.91
CA ALA A 369 -1.51 -15.29 17.69
C ALA A 369 -2.42 -14.14 18.15
N HIS A 370 -1.84 -13.01 18.56
CA HIS A 370 -2.60 -11.79 18.87
C HIS A 370 -3.28 -11.21 17.64
N ALA A 371 -2.63 -11.26 16.46
CA ALA A 371 -3.26 -10.83 15.21
C ALA A 371 -4.47 -11.71 14.86
N SER A 372 -4.34 -13.03 14.93
CA SER A 372 -5.45 -13.98 14.75
C SER A 372 -6.58 -13.73 15.76
N LEU A 373 -6.22 -13.48 17.04
CA LEU A 373 -7.20 -13.20 18.09
C LEU A 373 -7.96 -11.89 17.81
N GLY A 374 -7.25 -10.82 17.44
CA GLY A 374 -7.87 -9.55 17.11
C GLY A 374 -8.84 -9.65 15.93
N PHE A 375 -8.44 -10.38 14.86
CA PHE A 375 -9.33 -10.60 13.71
C PHE A 375 -10.54 -11.47 14.08
N GLY A 376 -10.36 -12.50 14.91
CA GLY A 376 -11.45 -13.34 15.42
C GLY A 376 -12.44 -12.55 16.30
N LEU A 377 -11.95 -11.68 17.17
CA LEU A 377 -12.79 -10.80 18.00
C LEU A 377 -13.61 -9.85 17.14
N TRP A 378 -13.01 -9.28 16.10
CA TRP A 378 -13.73 -8.45 15.12
C TRP A 378 -14.87 -9.23 14.45
N MET A 379 -14.64 -10.47 14.04
CA MET A 379 -15.67 -11.30 13.39
C MET A 379 -16.90 -11.50 14.27
N VAL A 380 -16.73 -11.59 15.59
CA VAL A 380 -17.82 -11.79 16.57
C VAL A 380 -18.34 -10.49 17.19
N GLY A 381 -17.88 -9.32 16.74
CA GLY A 381 -18.37 -8.01 17.18
C GLY A 381 -17.74 -7.47 18.47
N ASP A 382 -16.63 -8.02 18.93
CA ASP A 382 -15.87 -7.46 20.06
C ASP A 382 -14.81 -6.46 19.57
N TRP A 383 -15.31 -5.29 19.13
CA TRP A 383 -14.55 -4.27 18.41
C TRP A 383 -13.36 -3.70 19.21
N GLU A 384 -13.58 -3.38 20.50
CA GLU A 384 -12.57 -2.76 21.34
C GLU A 384 -11.41 -3.72 21.63
N ASN A 385 -11.72 -4.97 21.98
CA ASN A 385 -10.72 -5.99 22.19
C ASN A 385 -10.00 -6.36 20.89
N ALA A 386 -10.69 -6.36 19.75
CA ALA A 386 -10.09 -6.60 18.44
C ALA A 386 -8.95 -5.61 18.12
N VAL A 387 -9.21 -4.31 18.31
CA VAL A 387 -8.18 -3.27 18.08
C VAL A 387 -7.00 -3.46 19.05
N ARG A 388 -7.26 -3.72 20.32
CA ARG A 388 -6.24 -3.87 21.35
C ARG A 388 -5.33 -5.08 21.10
N GLU A 389 -5.89 -6.20 20.66
CA GLU A 389 -5.12 -7.39 20.33
C GLU A 389 -4.27 -7.19 19.06
N LEU A 390 -4.77 -6.45 18.08
CA LEU A 390 -4.01 -6.10 16.87
C LEU A 390 -2.89 -5.09 17.16
N GLU A 391 -3.10 -4.15 18.07
CA GLU A 391 -2.04 -3.26 18.56
C GLU A 391 -0.95 -4.09 19.27
N ARG A 392 -1.36 -5.05 20.11
CA ARG A 392 -0.42 -5.95 20.77
C ARG A 392 0.36 -6.82 19.78
N ALA A 393 -0.27 -7.29 18.71
CA ALA A 393 0.38 -8.03 17.63
C ALA A 393 1.51 -7.22 16.98
N ILE A 394 1.25 -5.96 16.68
CA ILE A 394 2.21 -5.02 16.06
C ILE A 394 3.36 -4.66 17.02
N GLU A 395 3.08 -4.48 18.31
CA GLU A 395 4.13 -4.29 19.33
C GLU A 395 5.08 -5.48 19.41
N LEU A 396 4.54 -6.70 19.31
CA LEU A 396 5.33 -7.94 19.39
C LEU A 396 6.05 -8.25 18.08
N ASN A 397 5.48 -7.89 16.94
CA ASN A 397 6.05 -8.09 15.62
C ASN A 397 5.77 -6.91 14.69
N PRO A 398 6.61 -5.84 14.75
CA PRO A 398 6.41 -4.63 13.95
C PRO A 398 6.51 -4.82 12.42
N GLY A 399 7.19 -5.89 11.98
CA GLY A 399 7.34 -6.27 10.58
C GLY A 399 6.23 -7.18 10.04
N TYR A 400 5.21 -7.52 10.85
CA TYR A 400 4.16 -8.43 10.44
C TYR A 400 3.08 -7.71 9.59
N ALA A 401 3.26 -7.71 8.27
CA ALA A 401 2.39 -7.01 7.33
C ALA A 401 0.89 -7.36 7.49
N ILE A 402 0.57 -8.64 7.78
CA ILE A 402 -0.82 -9.10 7.98
C ILE A 402 -1.44 -8.48 9.25
N GLY A 403 -0.68 -8.31 10.32
CA GLY A 403 -1.15 -7.63 11.54
C GLY A 403 -1.54 -6.19 11.26
N HIS A 404 -0.73 -5.45 10.51
CA HIS A 404 -1.03 -4.08 10.07
C HIS A 404 -2.25 -4.04 9.14
N MET A 405 -2.36 -4.98 8.20
CA MET A 405 -3.49 -5.10 7.28
C MET A 405 -4.80 -5.36 8.03
N TRP A 406 -4.83 -6.31 8.96
CA TRP A 406 -6.02 -6.60 9.76
C TRP A 406 -6.38 -5.43 10.68
N ARG A 407 -5.38 -4.76 11.28
CA ARG A 407 -5.65 -3.54 12.06
C ARG A 407 -6.30 -2.46 11.22
N ALA A 408 -5.82 -2.25 9.98
CA ALA A 408 -6.42 -1.29 9.07
C ALA A 408 -7.88 -1.65 8.75
N TRP A 409 -8.15 -2.91 8.48
CA TRP A 409 -9.51 -3.39 8.21
C TRP A 409 -10.45 -3.17 9.40
N VAL A 410 -10.03 -3.60 10.58
CA VAL A 410 -10.84 -3.44 11.82
C VAL A 410 -11.10 -1.95 12.12
N LEU A 411 -10.08 -1.10 12.01
CA LEU A 411 -10.24 0.34 12.21
C LEU A 411 -11.22 0.96 11.20
N SER A 412 -11.13 0.59 9.92
CA SER A 412 -12.06 1.07 8.89
C SER A 412 -13.51 0.71 9.21
N SER A 413 -13.72 -0.55 9.61
CA SER A 413 -15.05 -1.08 9.93
C SER A 413 -15.59 -0.67 11.29
N THR A 414 -14.87 0.17 12.04
CA THR A 414 -15.25 0.72 13.34
C THR A 414 -15.29 2.26 13.36
N GLY A 415 -15.49 2.88 12.19
CA GLY A 415 -15.58 4.34 12.04
C GLY A 415 -14.24 5.08 12.20
N ARG A 416 -13.10 4.37 12.32
CA ARG A 416 -11.75 4.96 12.50
C ARG A 416 -10.94 4.92 11.20
N ALA A 417 -11.60 5.19 10.06
CA ALA A 417 -11.01 5.05 8.73
C ALA A 417 -9.74 5.90 8.52
N SER A 418 -9.67 7.12 9.09
CA SER A 418 -8.48 7.96 9.00
C SER A 418 -7.24 7.35 9.69
N GLU A 419 -7.42 6.60 10.79
CA GLU A 419 -6.34 5.87 11.45
C GLU A 419 -5.97 4.59 10.69
N ALA A 420 -6.95 3.99 10.02
CA ALA A 420 -6.77 2.81 9.21
C ALA A 420 -5.80 3.04 8.03
N VAL A 421 -5.84 4.24 7.41
CA VAL A 421 -4.97 4.60 6.27
C VAL A 421 -3.49 4.38 6.61
N GLY A 422 -3.02 4.89 7.74
CA GLY A 422 -1.63 4.71 8.16
C GLY A 422 -1.23 3.24 8.37
N SER A 423 -2.16 2.42 8.92
CA SER A 423 -1.93 0.98 9.10
C SER A 423 -1.88 0.24 7.77
N ALA A 424 -2.77 0.56 6.83
CA ALA A 424 -2.79 -0.06 5.50
C ALA A 424 -1.57 0.33 4.65
N GLN A 425 -1.14 1.60 4.73
CA GLN A 425 0.10 2.06 4.10
C GLN A 425 1.30 1.31 4.66
N ARG A 426 1.39 1.17 6.00
CA ARG A 426 2.47 0.42 6.63
C ARG A 426 2.48 -1.05 6.22
N ALA A 427 1.31 -1.69 6.11
CA ALA A 427 1.21 -3.04 5.59
C ALA A 427 1.77 -3.17 4.16
N LEU A 428 1.47 -2.19 3.29
CA LEU A 428 1.96 -2.18 1.91
C LEU A 428 3.46 -1.89 1.81
N GLU A 429 4.02 -1.04 2.68
CA GLU A 429 5.48 -0.85 2.77
C GLU A 429 6.19 -2.15 3.16
N LEU A 430 5.56 -2.95 4.04
CA LEU A 430 6.10 -4.24 4.49
C LEU A 430 5.92 -5.36 3.46
N ASP A 431 4.88 -5.31 2.60
CA ASP A 431 4.63 -6.35 1.58
C ASP A 431 4.15 -5.69 0.26
N PRO A 432 5.07 -5.01 -0.47
CA PRO A 432 4.74 -4.04 -1.52
C PRO A 432 4.05 -4.62 -2.76
N VAL A 433 4.25 -5.90 -3.09
CA VAL A 433 3.59 -6.53 -4.24
C VAL A 433 2.42 -7.43 -3.83
N SER A 434 1.98 -7.36 -2.57
CA SER A 434 0.81 -8.09 -2.09
C SER A 434 -0.48 -7.52 -2.68
N ARG A 435 -1.11 -8.28 -3.60
CA ARG A 435 -2.39 -7.90 -4.18
C ARG A 435 -3.50 -7.74 -3.13
N VAL A 436 -3.46 -8.53 -2.05
CA VAL A 436 -4.45 -8.47 -0.97
C VAL A 436 -4.30 -7.19 -0.16
N ILE A 437 -3.08 -6.85 0.25
CA ILE A 437 -2.81 -5.62 0.99
C ILE A 437 -3.09 -4.39 0.13
N SER A 438 -2.75 -4.44 -1.16
CA SER A 438 -3.06 -3.38 -2.12
C SER A 438 -4.57 -3.16 -2.26
N LEU A 439 -5.38 -4.23 -2.30
CA LEU A 439 -6.85 -4.15 -2.29
C LEU A 439 -7.34 -3.51 -1.00
N VAL A 440 -6.89 -4.02 0.15
CA VAL A 440 -7.31 -3.50 1.48
C VAL A 440 -6.99 -2.01 1.62
N LEU A 441 -5.85 -1.53 1.11
CA LEU A 441 -5.56 -0.10 1.10
C LEU A 441 -6.56 0.68 0.23
N GLY A 442 -6.96 0.14 -0.93
CA GLY A 442 -8.01 0.71 -1.77
C GLY A 442 -9.35 0.79 -1.06
N GLU A 443 -9.77 -0.30 -0.38
CA GLU A 443 -10.99 -0.33 0.44
C GLU A 443 -10.91 0.65 1.62
N VAL A 444 -9.76 0.75 2.30
CA VAL A 444 -9.56 1.72 3.39
C VAL A 444 -9.72 3.16 2.91
N PHE A 445 -9.23 3.49 1.71
CA PHE A 445 -9.48 4.80 1.11
C PHE A 445 -10.98 5.02 0.80
N LEU A 446 -11.72 4.00 0.35
CA LEU A 446 -13.17 4.08 0.20
C LEU A 446 -13.87 4.38 1.52
N PHE A 447 -13.53 3.66 2.60
CA PHE A 447 -14.06 3.92 3.94
C PHE A 447 -13.70 5.32 4.46
N ALA A 448 -12.53 5.83 4.11
CA ALA A 448 -12.07 7.17 4.47
C ALA A 448 -12.64 8.26 3.55
N THR A 449 -13.51 7.92 2.59
CA THR A 449 -14.04 8.83 1.56
C THR A 449 -12.97 9.54 0.71
N GLN A 450 -11.81 8.93 0.58
CA GLN A 450 -10.69 9.40 -0.26
C GLN A 450 -10.77 8.72 -1.64
N MET A 451 -11.74 9.17 -2.46
CA MET A 451 -12.14 8.46 -3.68
C MET A 451 -11.06 8.45 -4.77
N GLU A 452 -10.33 9.54 -4.96
CA GLU A 452 -9.26 9.60 -5.97
C GLU A 452 -8.13 8.64 -5.62
N GLU A 453 -7.70 8.60 -4.34
CA GLU A 453 -6.69 7.67 -3.84
C GLU A 453 -7.17 6.22 -3.92
N ALA A 454 -8.46 5.96 -3.65
CA ALA A 454 -9.08 4.65 -3.80
C ALA A 454 -9.02 4.19 -5.26
N ILE A 455 -9.46 5.03 -6.22
CA ILE A 455 -9.44 4.74 -7.66
C ILE A 455 -8.01 4.43 -8.12
N GLU A 456 -7.04 5.28 -7.77
CA GLU A 456 -5.64 5.07 -8.14
C GLU A 456 -5.10 3.74 -7.58
N ARG A 457 -5.39 3.45 -6.31
CA ARG A 457 -4.90 2.23 -5.67
C ARG A 457 -5.56 0.97 -6.24
N LEU A 458 -6.86 0.99 -6.46
CA LEU A 458 -7.60 -0.12 -7.04
C LEU A 458 -7.15 -0.41 -8.47
N GLN A 459 -6.84 0.64 -9.27
CA GLN A 459 -6.26 0.46 -10.59
C GLN A 459 -4.89 -0.22 -10.52
N LYS A 460 -4.00 0.18 -9.61
CA LYS A 460 -2.71 -0.50 -9.37
C LYS A 460 -2.91 -1.95 -8.92
N THR A 461 -3.95 -2.24 -8.16
CA THR A 461 -4.27 -3.60 -7.74
C THR A 461 -4.73 -4.46 -8.93
N ILE A 462 -5.52 -3.88 -9.84
CA ILE A 462 -5.93 -4.53 -11.10
C ILE A 462 -4.71 -4.80 -11.98
N ASP A 463 -3.76 -3.88 -12.08
CA ASP A 463 -2.52 -4.08 -12.85
C ASP A 463 -1.68 -5.25 -12.29
N LEU A 464 -1.69 -5.45 -10.96
CA LEU A 464 -1.02 -6.58 -10.31
C LEU A 464 -1.76 -7.92 -10.53
N ALA A 465 -3.08 -7.92 -10.62
CA ALA A 465 -3.91 -9.12 -10.71
C ALA A 465 -5.19 -8.88 -11.53
N PRO A 466 -5.08 -8.74 -12.86
CA PRO A 466 -6.21 -8.35 -13.72
C PRO A 466 -7.34 -9.40 -13.76
N GLU A 467 -7.03 -10.65 -13.43
CA GLU A 467 -7.99 -11.76 -13.36
C GLU A 467 -8.76 -11.82 -12.02
N TRP A 468 -8.43 -10.97 -11.06
CA TRP A 468 -9.07 -10.95 -9.74
C TRP A 468 -10.28 -10.02 -9.72
N ALA A 469 -11.47 -10.56 -9.40
CA ALA A 469 -12.73 -9.83 -9.53
C ALA A 469 -12.89 -8.66 -8.54
N ASN A 470 -12.43 -8.84 -7.27
CA ASN A 470 -12.72 -7.91 -6.19
C ASN A 470 -12.30 -6.45 -6.47
N PRO A 471 -11.07 -6.15 -6.93
CA PRO A 471 -10.69 -4.76 -7.17
C PRO A 471 -11.49 -4.08 -8.28
N TRP A 472 -12.04 -4.84 -9.24
CA TRP A 472 -12.94 -4.31 -10.25
C TRP A 472 -14.29 -3.90 -9.68
N HIS A 473 -14.83 -4.67 -8.71
CA HIS A 473 -16.03 -4.32 -7.97
C HIS A 473 -15.88 -2.99 -7.24
N ASP A 474 -14.81 -2.88 -6.44
CA ASP A 474 -14.57 -1.71 -5.60
C ASP A 474 -14.25 -0.46 -6.43
N LEU A 475 -13.53 -0.64 -7.56
CA LEU A 475 -13.30 0.42 -8.55
C LEU A 475 -14.62 0.91 -9.16
N GLY A 476 -15.53 -0.01 -9.52
CA GLY A 476 -16.86 0.33 -10.05
C GLY A 476 -17.66 1.16 -9.05
N HIS A 477 -17.56 0.83 -7.77
CA HIS A 477 -18.17 1.58 -6.66
C HIS A 477 -17.58 2.97 -6.48
N ALA A 478 -16.25 3.10 -6.42
CA ALA A 478 -15.56 4.38 -6.29
C ALA A 478 -15.94 5.33 -7.43
N LEU A 479 -15.94 4.81 -8.67
CA LEU A 479 -16.29 5.58 -9.87
C LEU A 479 -17.78 5.98 -9.89
N LEU A 480 -18.67 5.13 -9.36
CA LEU A 480 -20.08 5.47 -9.19
C LEU A 480 -20.26 6.65 -8.23
N ILE A 481 -19.54 6.65 -7.10
CA ILE A 481 -19.58 7.72 -6.09
C ILE A 481 -19.06 9.04 -6.69
N GLU A 482 -17.98 8.99 -7.46
CA GLU A 482 -17.40 10.16 -8.15
C GLU A 482 -18.22 10.65 -9.37
N GLY A 483 -19.31 9.98 -9.72
CA GLY A 483 -20.13 10.35 -10.88
C GLY A 483 -19.50 9.99 -12.23
N ARG A 484 -18.46 9.16 -12.26
CA ARG A 484 -17.79 8.66 -13.48
C ARG A 484 -18.49 7.40 -13.97
N TYR A 485 -19.78 7.54 -14.31
CA TYR A 485 -20.70 6.42 -14.50
C TYR A 485 -20.34 5.46 -15.64
N GLU A 486 -19.78 5.97 -16.75
CA GLU A 486 -19.42 5.13 -17.89
C GLU A 486 -18.20 4.24 -17.55
N GLU A 487 -17.19 4.81 -16.93
CA GLU A 487 -16.00 4.09 -16.47
C GLU A 487 -16.36 3.09 -15.36
N GLY A 488 -17.23 3.51 -14.43
CA GLY A 488 -17.71 2.65 -13.35
C GLY A 488 -18.50 1.46 -13.88
N LEU A 489 -19.34 1.64 -14.92
CA LEU A 489 -20.04 0.53 -15.56
C LEU A 489 -19.05 -0.45 -16.21
N GLU A 490 -18.00 0.02 -16.86
CA GLU A 490 -17.00 -0.84 -17.47
C GLU A 490 -16.28 -1.70 -16.40
N ALA A 491 -15.86 -1.08 -15.29
CA ALA A 491 -15.26 -1.79 -14.16
C ALA A 491 -16.24 -2.82 -13.57
N TRP A 492 -17.49 -2.44 -13.35
CA TRP A 492 -18.54 -3.33 -12.85
C TRP A 492 -18.80 -4.53 -13.75
N LEU A 493 -18.78 -4.34 -15.06
CA LEU A 493 -18.94 -5.44 -16.02
C LEU A 493 -17.72 -6.38 -16.07
N ASN A 494 -16.52 -5.88 -15.83
CA ASN A 494 -15.35 -6.72 -15.67
C ASN A 494 -15.44 -7.58 -14.40
N TYR A 495 -15.87 -6.99 -13.27
CA TYR A 495 -16.23 -7.74 -12.07
C TYR A 495 -17.23 -8.86 -12.37
N ALA A 496 -18.35 -8.53 -13.01
CA ALA A 496 -19.40 -9.50 -13.31
C ALA A 496 -18.89 -10.70 -14.12
N ARG A 497 -18.07 -10.44 -15.15
CA ARG A 497 -17.48 -11.50 -15.98
C ARG A 497 -16.51 -12.38 -15.18
N LEU A 498 -15.61 -11.78 -14.40
CA LEU A 498 -14.61 -12.49 -13.60
C LEU A 498 -15.24 -13.29 -12.45
N ALA A 499 -16.30 -12.76 -11.85
CA ALA A 499 -17.05 -13.42 -10.78
C ALA A 499 -18.10 -14.44 -11.31
N ASN A 500 -18.20 -14.60 -12.64
CA ASN A 500 -19.18 -15.47 -13.30
C ASN A 500 -20.64 -15.15 -12.91
N LEU A 501 -20.98 -13.85 -12.88
CA LEU A 501 -22.32 -13.33 -12.62
C LEU A 501 -23.08 -13.07 -13.91
N ASP A 502 -24.43 -12.96 -13.83
CA ASP A 502 -25.26 -12.56 -14.97
C ASP A 502 -25.02 -11.09 -15.33
N VAL A 503 -24.33 -10.87 -16.45
CA VAL A 503 -23.93 -9.53 -16.92
C VAL A 503 -25.16 -8.63 -17.18
N ALA A 504 -26.31 -9.18 -17.62
CA ALA A 504 -27.50 -8.38 -17.89
C ALA A 504 -28.13 -7.89 -16.59
N ILE A 505 -28.19 -8.75 -15.57
CA ILE A 505 -28.68 -8.38 -14.24
C ILE A 505 -27.74 -7.34 -13.61
N GLN A 506 -26.43 -7.56 -13.64
CA GLN A 506 -25.46 -6.63 -13.09
C GLN A 506 -25.47 -5.26 -13.81
N THR A 507 -25.69 -5.24 -15.12
CA THR A 507 -25.89 -4.00 -15.87
C THR A 507 -27.13 -3.26 -15.37
N ALA A 508 -28.25 -3.98 -15.18
CA ALA A 508 -29.51 -3.39 -14.71
C ALA A 508 -29.36 -2.81 -13.29
N ALA A 509 -28.66 -3.54 -12.40
CA ALA A 509 -28.38 -3.09 -11.03
C ALA A 509 -27.54 -1.81 -11.02
N TYR A 510 -26.42 -1.78 -11.75
CA TYR A 510 -25.58 -0.59 -11.85
C TYR A 510 -26.34 0.62 -12.41
N GLN A 511 -27.11 0.43 -13.48
CA GLN A 511 -27.95 1.50 -14.05
C GLN A 511 -29.04 1.98 -13.09
N ALA A 512 -29.53 1.12 -12.21
CA ALA A 512 -30.51 1.51 -11.18
C ALA A 512 -29.84 2.41 -10.12
N MET A 513 -28.63 2.08 -9.69
CA MET A 513 -27.83 2.92 -8.77
C MET A 513 -27.53 4.30 -9.39
N VAL A 514 -27.07 4.35 -10.64
CA VAL A 514 -26.83 5.61 -11.37
C VAL A 514 -28.11 6.46 -11.42
N ARG A 515 -29.24 5.89 -11.82
CA ARG A 515 -30.51 6.63 -11.90
C ARG A 515 -30.98 7.17 -10.54
N TYR A 516 -30.78 6.40 -9.47
CA TYR A 516 -31.11 6.86 -8.13
C TYR A 516 -30.26 8.06 -7.72
N ARG A 517 -28.94 8.00 -7.98
CA ARG A 517 -28.03 9.11 -7.70
C ARG A 517 -28.34 10.37 -8.51
N GLU A 518 -28.77 10.23 -9.78
CA GLU A 518 -29.13 11.35 -10.63
C GLU A 518 -30.49 11.96 -10.31
N THR A 519 -31.46 11.14 -9.90
CA THR A 519 -32.88 11.57 -9.85
C THR A 519 -33.51 11.53 -8.45
N GLY A 520 -32.88 10.80 -7.50
CA GLY A 520 -33.48 10.49 -6.20
C GLY A 520 -34.67 9.53 -6.26
N ASN A 521 -35.01 8.98 -7.45
CA ASN A 521 -36.15 8.08 -7.61
C ASN A 521 -35.70 6.63 -7.48
N PRO A 522 -36.32 5.83 -6.58
CA PRO A 522 -36.02 4.41 -6.44
C PRO A 522 -36.19 3.64 -7.75
N ASN A 523 -35.28 2.72 -8.00
CA ASN A 523 -35.30 1.85 -9.16
C ASN A 523 -35.14 0.40 -8.74
N THR A 524 -35.88 -0.50 -9.42
CA THR A 524 -35.76 -1.92 -9.20
C THR A 524 -34.95 -2.60 -10.29
N PHE A 525 -34.28 -3.68 -9.93
CA PHE A 525 -33.60 -4.59 -10.83
C PHE A 525 -33.91 -6.04 -10.43
N PRO A 526 -33.69 -7.05 -11.30
CA PRO A 526 -33.98 -8.44 -10.98
C PRO A 526 -33.14 -8.94 -9.80
N ASP A 527 -33.72 -9.85 -9.00
CA ASP A 527 -32.95 -10.57 -7.96
C ASP A 527 -31.73 -11.27 -8.59
N HIS A 528 -30.66 -11.31 -7.86
CA HIS A 528 -29.37 -11.81 -8.35
C HIS A 528 -28.63 -12.57 -7.26
N ASP A 529 -27.70 -13.42 -7.71
CA ASP A 529 -26.94 -14.32 -6.86
C ASP A 529 -25.55 -13.72 -6.57
N GLU A 530 -25.54 -12.67 -5.74
CA GLU A 530 -24.33 -12.02 -5.25
C GLU A 530 -24.17 -12.24 -3.75
N ASN A 531 -22.99 -11.89 -3.20
CA ASN A 531 -22.82 -11.97 -1.75
C ASN A 531 -23.75 -10.95 -1.04
N PRO A 532 -24.21 -11.25 0.19
CA PRO A 532 -25.16 -10.41 0.90
C PRO A 532 -24.69 -8.96 1.09
N ARG A 533 -23.39 -8.72 1.29
CA ARG A 533 -22.82 -7.38 1.44
C ARG A 533 -22.98 -6.55 0.15
N GLY A 534 -22.62 -7.12 -0.99
CA GLY A 534 -22.80 -6.45 -2.28
C GLY A 534 -24.28 -6.18 -2.58
N GLN A 535 -25.16 -7.12 -2.26
CA GLN A 535 -26.60 -6.92 -2.40
C GLN A 535 -27.14 -5.77 -1.52
N ILE A 536 -26.73 -5.70 -0.25
CA ILE A 536 -27.12 -4.61 0.66
C ILE A 536 -26.76 -3.27 0.05
N VAL A 537 -25.53 -3.13 -0.42
CA VAL A 537 -25.03 -1.90 -1.06
C VAL A 537 -25.84 -1.54 -2.29
N MET A 538 -26.04 -2.48 -3.21
CA MET A 538 -26.79 -2.22 -4.44
C MET A 538 -28.25 -1.83 -4.18
N TYR A 539 -28.92 -2.49 -3.23
CA TYR A 539 -30.29 -2.12 -2.88
C TYR A 539 -30.38 -0.75 -2.20
N ALA A 540 -29.47 -0.43 -1.29
CA ALA A 540 -29.40 0.90 -0.67
C ALA A 540 -29.16 1.99 -1.73
N GLU A 541 -28.16 1.81 -2.59
CA GLU A 541 -27.77 2.78 -3.60
C GLU A 541 -28.75 2.88 -4.80
N SER A 542 -29.68 1.96 -4.93
CA SER A 542 -30.78 2.05 -5.90
C SER A 542 -32.09 2.57 -5.31
N GLY A 543 -32.09 3.00 -4.03
CA GLY A 543 -33.22 3.55 -3.33
C GLY A 543 -34.24 2.49 -2.89
N GLN A 544 -33.79 1.30 -2.52
CA GLN A 544 -34.59 0.18 -2.04
C GLN A 544 -34.22 -0.17 -0.58
N PRO A 545 -34.45 0.75 0.39
CA PRO A 545 -33.99 0.58 1.78
C PRO A 545 -34.60 -0.63 2.46
N ASP A 546 -35.89 -0.97 2.19
CA ASP A 546 -36.52 -2.13 2.82
C ASP A 546 -35.79 -3.43 2.53
N ARG A 547 -35.35 -3.62 1.28
CA ARG A 547 -34.63 -4.82 0.87
C ARG A 547 -33.19 -4.85 1.44
N ALA A 548 -32.53 -3.69 1.45
CA ALA A 548 -31.21 -3.55 2.06
C ALA A 548 -31.23 -3.88 3.56
N ILE A 549 -32.22 -3.37 4.29
CA ILE A 549 -32.40 -3.59 5.74
C ILE A 549 -32.73 -5.06 6.03
N GLU A 550 -33.59 -5.71 5.24
CA GLU A 550 -33.91 -7.14 5.37
C GLU A 550 -32.64 -8.01 5.26
N LEU A 551 -31.76 -7.70 4.30
CA LEU A 551 -30.51 -8.42 4.12
C LEU A 551 -29.48 -8.10 5.23
N PHE A 552 -29.46 -6.86 5.70
CA PHE A 552 -28.62 -6.45 6.83
C PHE A 552 -29.02 -7.15 8.13
N GLU A 553 -30.34 -7.28 8.38
CA GLU A 553 -30.88 -8.05 9.49
C GLU A 553 -30.47 -9.54 9.41
N ALA A 554 -30.54 -10.13 8.20
CA ALA A 554 -30.08 -11.49 7.99
C ALA A 554 -28.58 -11.67 8.26
N LEU A 555 -27.76 -10.67 7.87
CA LEU A 555 -26.33 -10.64 8.13
C LEU A 555 -26.03 -10.63 9.64
N ILE A 556 -26.70 -9.78 10.42
CA ILE A 556 -26.55 -9.72 11.88
C ILE A 556 -27.00 -11.05 12.53
N ARG A 557 -28.17 -11.57 12.13
CA ARG A 557 -28.71 -12.83 12.68
C ARG A 557 -27.84 -14.05 12.38
N SER A 558 -27.04 -13.98 11.32
CA SER A 558 -26.07 -15.04 11.00
C SER A 558 -24.81 -14.99 11.89
N GLY A 559 -24.67 -13.99 12.76
CA GLY A 559 -23.48 -13.77 13.59
C GLY A 559 -22.31 -13.10 12.87
N ALA A 560 -22.53 -12.58 11.66
CA ALA A 560 -21.49 -11.95 10.84
C ALA A 560 -21.25 -10.46 11.25
N TYR A 561 -21.02 -10.20 12.54
CA TYR A 561 -20.93 -8.85 13.09
C TYR A 561 -19.83 -8.01 12.46
N GLY A 562 -18.64 -8.57 12.25
CA GLY A 562 -17.53 -7.87 11.60
C GLY A 562 -17.89 -7.39 10.21
N TRP A 563 -18.60 -8.22 9.44
CA TRP A 563 -19.10 -7.84 8.12
C TRP A 563 -20.23 -6.81 8.19
N ALA A 564 -21.11 -6.87 9.20
CA ALA A 564 -22.14 -5.86 9.40
C ALA A 564 -21.51 -4.48 9.69
N GLY A 565 -20.53 -4.40 10.59
CA GLY A 565 -19.78 -3.17 10.88
C GLY A 565 -19.05 -2.62 9.65
N SER A 566 -18.36 -3.50 8.91
CA SER A 566 -17.70 -3.14 7.64
C SER A 566 -18.69 -2.65 6.59
N THR A 567 -19.88 -3.27 6.50
CA THR A 567 -20.94 -2.86 5.57
C THR A 567 -21.49 -1.49 5.95
N HIS A 568 -21.77 -1.26 7.24
CA HIS A 568 -22.26 0.03 7.74
C HIS A 568 -21.28 1.19 7.48
N SER A 569 -19.99 0.95 7.64
CA SER A 569 -18.94 1.97 7.49
C SER A 569 -18.66 2.36 6.03
N LEU A 570 -19.27 1.70 5.03
CA LEU A 570 -19.19 2.12 3.63
C LEU A 570 -19.96 3.42 3.40
N PRO A 571 -19.60 4.23 2.39
CA PRO A 571 -20.23 5.53 2.11
C PRO A 571 -21.75 5.52 1.88
N PHE A 572 -22.36 4.35 1.64
CA PHE A 572 -23.81 4.22 1.49
C PHE A 572 -24.55 4.11 2.84
N GLY A 573 -23.87 3.86 3.95
CA GLY A 573 -24.47 3.72 5.29
C GLY A 573 -25.38 4.91 5.64
N ASP A 574 -25.01 6.11 5.20
CA ASP A 574 -25.80 7.33 5.35
C ASP A 574 -27.19 7.24 4.69
N LEU A 575 -27.34 6.45 3.62
CA LEU A 575 -28.64 6.29 2.92
C LEU A 575 -29.68 5.52 3.75
N LEU A 576 -29.25 4.75 4.75
CA LEU A 576 -30.11 3.97 5.65
C LEU A 576 -30.17 4.56 7.06
N SER A 577 -29.34 5.54 7.39
CA SER A 577 -29.14 6.08 8.75
C SER A 577 -30.41 6.66 9.38
N ASP A 578 -31.33 7.19 8.59
CA ASP A 578 -32.60 7.75 9.05
C ASP A 578 -33.70 6.70 9.33
N ASP A 579 -33.49 5.42 8.94
CA ASP A 579 -34.48 4.36 9.17
C ASP A 579 -34.33 3.76 10.58
N SER A 580 -35.38 3.85 11.38
CA SER A 580 -35.39 3.37 12.76
C SER A 580 -35.17 1.86 12.90
N ARG A 581 -35.49 1.07 11.89
CA ARG A 581 -35.25 -0.38 11.86
C ARG A 581 -33.76 -0.65 11.73
N TYR A 582 -33.09 0.11 10.85
CA TYR A 582 -31.65 0.02 10.64
C TYR A 582 -30.89 0.43 11.89
N GLN A 583 -31.29 1.54 12.54
CA GLN A 583 -30.72 1.98 13.81
C GLN A 583 -30.88 0.93 14.93
N ALA A 584 -32.05 0.28 15.03
CA ALA A 584 -32.24 -0.79 16.01
C ALA A 584 -31.33 -2.00 15.77
N LEU A 585 -31.06 -2.34 14.50
CA LEU A 585 -30.12 -3.41 14.13
C LEU A 585 -28.67 -3.04 14.46
N LEU A 586 -28.27 -1.78 14.26
CA LEU A 586 -26.94 -1.29 14.64
C LEU A 586 -26.76 -1.36 16.16
N GLU A 587 -27.77 -0.93 16.94
CA GLU A 587 -27.74 -1.01 18.40
C GLU A 587 -27.66 -2.48 18.88
N GLU A 588 -28.45 -3.39 18.30
CA GLU A 588 -28.41 -4.83 18.58
C GLU A 588 -27.01 -5.42 18.31
N ALA A 589 -26.37 -5.00 17.23
CA ALA A 589 -25.02 -5.46 16.85
C ALA A 589 -23.89 -4.75 17.61
N GLY A 590 -24.19 -3.74 18.47
CA GLY A 590 -23.18 -2.94 19.14
C GLY A 590 -22.38 -2.01 18.22
N ILE A 591 -22.93 -1.67 17.04
CA ILE A 591 -22.34 -0.76 16.06
C ILE A 591 -22.77 0.67 16.43
N THR A 592 -21.86 1.48 16.96
CA THR A 592 -22.18 2.78 17.60
C THR A 592 -21.45 3.98 16.98
N TRP A 593 -20.86 3.84 15.79
CA TRP A 593 -20.08 4.89 15.12
C TRP A 593 -20.74 5.38 13.83
#